data_939b2d60d98851ca3ecb2af6bc965770
#
_entry.id   939b2d60d98851ca3ecb2af6bc965770
#
_cell.length_a   1.000
_cell.length_b   1.000
_cell.length_c   1.000
_cell.angle_alpha   90.00
_cell.angle_beta   90.00
_cell.angle_gamma   90.00
#
_symmetry.space_group_name_H-M   'P 1'
#
loop_
_entity.id
_entity.type
_entity.pdbx_description
1 polymer ?
#
loop_
_entity_poly.entity_id
_entity_poly.type
_entity_poly.pdbx_seq_one_letter_code
_entity_poly.pdbx_strand_id
1 'polypeptide(L)'
;MATRAPVTRPPRPAGLRPAGVPLEARPLPELEALAVVETDSVARGVVVADGVLKMAPVELVFAGEVSPGKFVVLFGGEVGATRAAHGRGVELAGEHRVDDLLLPQIHPGVLPAVEDRVGAGEDDALGTLETATVAAAVLVADRAAKAARVTLRRIRLAQGLGGKGYVYLTGPVHDVEAALAAGRAAAGSRLADWSIVPRLHAGARAQIL
;
A
#
# COMPACT_ATOMS: atom_id res chain seq x y z
N MET A 1 -41.91 -14.32 -27.81
CA MET A 1 -40.51 -13.82 -27.73
C MET A 1 -40.40 -12.98 -26.49
N ALA A 2 -39.77 -13.45 -25.43
CA ALA A 2 -39.61 -12.71 -24.19
C ALA A 2 -38.26 -11.96 -24.26
N THR A 3 -38.32 -10.64 -24.27
CA THR A 3 -37.16 -9.76 -24.28
C THR A 3 -36.48 -9.81 -22.91
N ARG A 4 -35.28 -10.37 -22.84
CA ARG A 4 -34.48 -10.45 -21.62
C ARG A 4 -33.98 -9.03 -21.26
N ALA A 5 -34.34 -8.52 -20.07
CA ALA A 5 -33.88 -7.26 -19.58
C ALA A 5 -32.35 -7.24 -19.46
N PRO A 6 -31.67 -6.11 -19.74
CA PRO A 6 -30.22 -6.02 -19.63
C PRO A 6 -29.80 -6.19 -18.17
N VAL A 7 -28.88 -7.12 -17.92
CA VAL A 7 -28.23 -7.29 -16.61
C VAL A 7 -27.36 -6.07 -16.35
N THR A 8 -27.81 -5.18 -15.50
CA THR A 8 -27.01 -4.07 -15.00
C THR A 8 -25.92 -4.64 -14.09
N ARG A 9 -24.66 -4.56 -14.54
CA ARG A 9 -23.49 -4.95 -13.77
C ARG A 9 -23.39 -4.01 -12.57
N PRO A 10 -23.27 -4.52 -11.31
CA PRO A 10 -23.07 -3.65 -10.16
C PRO A 10 -21.79 -2.83 -10.32
N PRO A 11 -21.72 -1.60 -9.77
CA PRO A 11 -20.52 -0.79 -9.82
C PRO A 11 -19.35 -1.57 -9.18
N ARG A 12 -18.20 -1.58 -9.88
CA ARG A 12 -16.96 -2.18 -9.35
C ARG A 12 -16.59 -1.49 -8.04
N PRO A 13 -16.22 -2.23 -7.00
CA PRO A 13 -15.67 -1.63 -5.80
C PRO A 13 -14.43 -0.81 -6.15
N ALA A 14 -14.27 0.34 -5.49
CA ALA A 14 -13.14 1.24 -5.62
C ALA A 14 -11.85 0.51 -5.18
N GLY A 15 -11.08 -0.01 -6.12
CA GLY A 15 -9.86 -0.79 -5.84
C GLY A 15 -9.05 -1.16 -7.08
N LEU A 16 -9.65 -1.12 -8.25
CA LEU A 16 -8.97 -1.39 -9.53
C LEU A 16 -9.37 -0.30 -10.52
N ARG A 17 -8.58 0.75 -10.61
CA ARG A 17 -8.75 1.74 -11.68
C ARG A 17 -8.06 1.26 -12.95
N PRO A 18 -8.75 1.28 -14.12
CA PRO A 18 -8.07 1.26 -15.38
C PRO A 18 -7.23 2.55 -15.52
N ALA A 19 -6.04 2.44 -16.08
CA ALA A 19 -5.20 3.60 -16.42
C ALA A 19 -6.04 4.61 -17.24
N GLY A 20 -6.07 5.89 -16.78
CA GLY A 20 -6.72 6.98 -17.53
C GLY A 20 -8.00 7.58 -16.94
N VAL A 21 -8.48 7.14 -15.78
CA VAL A 21 -9.59 7.82 -15.09
C VAL A 21 -9.03 8.98 -14.26
N PRO A 22 -9.49 10.25 -14.47
CA PRO A 22 -9.08 11.37 -13.62
C PRO A 22 -9.41 11.07 -12.16
N LEU A 23 -8.45 11.36 -11.28
CA LEU A 23 -8.61 11.37 -9.84
C LEU A 23 -9.58 12.50 -9.46
N GLU A 24 -10.88 12.29 -9.60
CA GLU A 24 -11.84 13.14 -8.91
C GLU A 24 -11.55 12.99 -7.41
N ALA A 25 -11.17 14.09 -6.81
CA ALA A 25 -10.53 14.15 -5.52
C ALA A 25 -11.54 13.84 -4.39
N ARG A 26 -11.79 12.55 -4.15
CA ARG A 26 -12.25 12.16 -2.82
C ARG A 26 -11.14 12.59 -1.85
N PRO A 27 -11.44 13.36 -0.79
CA PRO A 27 -10.43 13.65 0.22
C PRO A 27 -9.84 12.33 0.74
N LEU A 28 -8.52 12.33 0.99
CA LEU A 28 -7.90 11.19 1.66
C LEU A 28 -8.50 11.08 3.06
N PRO A 29 -8.79 9.88 3.55
CA PRO A 29 -9.21 9.72 4.93
C PRO A 29 -8.12 10.21 5.88
N GLU A 30 -8.52 10.88 6.95
CA GLU A 30 -7.62 11.22 8.05
C GLU A 30 -7.44 9.97 8.93
N LEU A 31 -6.31 9.31 8.77
CA LEU A 31 -5.98 8.09 9.51
C LEU A 31 -4.85 8.36 10.49
N GLU A 32 -5.08 8.07 11.77
CA GLU A 32 -4.03 8.06 12.80
C GLU A 32 -3.19 6.79 12.71
N ALA A 33 -3.87 5.67 12.47
CA ALA A 33 -3.27 4.35 12.37
C ALA A 33 -3.65 3.67 11.05
N LEU A 34 -2.78 2.78 10.58
CA LEU A 34 -2.98 1.96 9.39
C LEU A 34 -2.67 0.50 9.71
N ALA A 35 -3.45 -0.41 9.15
CA ALA A 35 -3.21 -1.84 9.25
C ALA A 35 -3.33 -2.52 7.89
N VAL A 36 -2.58 -3.62 7.73
CA VAL A 36 -2.61 -4.51 6.58
C VAL A 36 -2.83 -5.93 7.07
N VAL A 37 -3.67 -6.68 6.37
CA VAL A 37 -3.73 -8.14 6.47
C VAL A 37 -3.64 -8.71 5.07
N GLU A 38 -2.65 -9.55 4.84
CA GLU A 38 -2.36 -10.20 3.55
C GLU A 38 -2.59 -11.70 3.66
N THR A 39 -3.42 -12.26 2.78
CA THR A 39 -3.75 -13.70 2.74
C THR A 39 -3.40 -14.34 1.40
N ASP A 40 -3.10 -15.63 1.40
CA ASP A 40 -2.89 -16.45 0.20
C ASP A 40 -4.20 -17.01 -0.39
N SER A 41 -5.34 -16.60 0.16
CA SER A 41 -6.69 -17.03 -0.27
C SER A 41 -7.60 -15.82 -0.46
N VAL A 42 -8.13 -15.67 -1.66
CA VAL A 42 -9.12 -14.61 -1.99
C VAL A 42 -10.39 -14.79 -1.14
N ALA A 43 -10.88 -16.03 -1.00
CA ALA A 43 -12.06 -16.30 -0.20
C ALA A 43 -11.86 -15.90 1.27
N ARG A 44 -10.70 -16.22 1.83
CA ARG A 44 -10.34 -15.83 3.20
C ARG A 44 -10.18 -14.31 3.33
N GLY A 45 -9.57 -13.66 2.34
CA GLY A 45 -9.43 -12.20 2.30
C GLY A 45 -10.77 -11.46 2.34
N VAL A 46 -11.80 -11.96 1.66
CA VAL A 46 -13.16 -11.39 1.71
C VAL A 46 -13.74 -11.51 3.13
N VAL A 47 -13.53 -12.64 3.83
CA VAL A 47 -13.96 -12.83 5.23
C VAL A 47 -13.23 -11.85 6.16
N VAL A 48 -11.93 -11.63 5.94
CA VAL A 48 -11.14 -10.64 6.69
C VAL A 48 -11.69 -9.23 6.47
N ALA A 49 -11.94 -8.83 5.21
CA ALA A 49 -12.44 -7.49 4.89
C ALA A 49 -13.80 -7.19 5.55
N ASP A 50 -14.72 -8.13 5.53
CA ASP A 50 -16.01 -8.01 6.21
C ASP A 50 -15.84 -7.96 7.75
N GLY A 51 -14.96 -8.82 8.28
CA GLY A 51 -14.73 -8.96 9.71
C GLY A 51 -14.09 -7.74 10.35
N VAL A 52 -13.14 -7.08 9.69
CA VAL A 52 -12.50 -5.84 10.22
C VAL A 52 -13.49 -4.70 10.30
N LEU A 53 -14.37 -4.55 9.30
CA LEU A 53 -15.41 -3.51 9.28
C LEU A 53 -16.51 -3.75 10.33
N LYS A 54 -16.81 -5.00 10.64
CA LYS A 54 -17.79 -5.36 11.68
C LYS A 54 -17.22 -5.23 13.09
N MET A 55 -15.88 -5.28 13.24
CA MET A 55 -15.22 -5.25 14.54
C MET A 55 -15.13 -3.84 15.12
N ALA A 56 -14.81 -2.84 14.32
CA ALA A 56 -14.60 -1.46 14.77
C ALA A 56 -14.82 -0.46 13.63
N PRO A 57 -15.06 0.83 13.95
CA PRO A 57 -15.22 1.89 12.94
C PRO A 57 -13.88 2.21 12.28
N VAL A 58 -13.52 1.45 11.25
CA VAL A 58 -12.33 1.66 10.42
C VAL A 58 -12.74 1.89 8.97
N GLU A 59 -11.89 2.56 8.20
CA GLU A 59 -12.09 2.81 6.78
C GLU A 59 -11.18 1.90 5.94
N LEU A 60 -11.74 1.24 4.92
CA LEU A 60 -10.95 0.50 3.95
C LEU A 60 -10.29 1.47 2.96
N VAL A 61 -8.97 1.40 2.88
CA VAL A 61 -8.16 2.07 1.86
C VAL A 61 -8.10 1.19 0.61
N PHE A 62 -7.86 -0.12 0.81
CA PHE A 62 -7.83 -1.11 -0.25
C PHE A 62 -8.34 -2.46 0.26
N ALA A 63 -9.14 -3.15 -0.54
CA ALA A 63 -9.48 -4.56 -0.32
C ALA A 63 -9.63 -5.22 -1.69
N GLY A 64 -8.73 -6.17 -2.01
CA GLY A 64 -8.75 -6.78 -3.32
C GLY A 64 -7.67 -7.83 -3.55
N GLU A 65 -7.87 -8.57 -4.64
CA GLU A 65 -6.91 -9.55 -5.12
C GLU A 65 -5.64 -8.89 -5.65
N VAL A 66 -4.51 -9.49 -5.36
CA VAL A 66 -3.19 -9.12 -5.88
C VAL A 66 -2.47 -10.37 -6.39
N SER A 67 -1.53 -10.19 -7.34
CA SER A 67 -0.73 -11.32 -7.87
C SER A 67 0.17 -11.91 -6.78
N PRO A 68 0.44 -13.23 -6.78
CA PRO A 68 -0.15 -14.32 -7.56
C PRO A 68 -1.26 -15.08 -6.79
N GLY A 69 -2.45 -14.51 -6.70
CA GLY A 69 -3.59 -15.15 -6.04
C GLY A 69 -3.72 -14.84 -4.55
N LYS A 70 -3.05 -13.80 -4.07
CA LYS A 70 -3.21 -13.25 -2.72
C LYS A 70 -4.37 -12.27 -2.65
N PHE A 71 -4.80 -11.96 -1.42
CA PHE A 71 -5.74 -10.88 -1.14
C PHE A 71 -5.18 -9.97 -0.06
N VAL A 72 -5.30 -8.65 -0.26
CA VAL A 72 -4.82 -7.64 0.67
C VAL A 72 -5.99 -6.83 1.18
N VAL A 73 -6.04 -6.63 2.50
CA VAL A 73 -6.95 -5.71 3.18
C VAL A 73 -6.11 -4.64 3.87
N LEU A 74 -6.19 -3.41 3.37
CA LEU A 74 -5.53 -2.22 3.91
C LEU A 74 -6.61 -1.29 4.47
N PHE A 75 -6.53 -0.95 5.74
CA PHE A 75 -7.54 -0.17 6.43
C PHE A 75 -6.93 0.65 7.56
N GLY A 76 -7.66 1.64 8.04
CA GLY A 76 -7.18 2.48 9.13
C GLY A 76 -8.28 3.30 9.77
N GLY A 77 -7.89 4.14 10.73
CA GLY A 77 -8.75 5.00 11.51
C GLY A 77 -8.06 5.46 12.79
N GLU A 78 -8.83 5.64 13.85
CA GLU A 78 -8.32 5.88 15.20
C GLU A 78 -7.50 4.66 15.69
N VAL A 79 -6.47 4.90 16.50
CA VAL A 79 -5.49 3.87 16.91
C VAL A 79 -6.14 2.66 17.56
N GLY A 80 -7.06 2.86 18.50
CA GLY A 80 -7.72 1.78 19.24
C GLY A 80 -8.64 0.95 18.38
N ALA A 81 -9.41 1.60 17.50
CA ALA A 81 -10.30 0.97 16.54
C ALA A 81 -9.50 0.13 15.52
N THR A 82 -8.43 0.70 14.96
CA THR A 82 -7.56 0.02 13.99
C THR A 82 -6.87 -1.19 14.63
N ARG A 83 -6.41 -1.07 15.87
CA ARG A 83 -5.81 -2.20 16.61
C ARG A 83 -6.80 -3.34 16.84
N ALA A 84 -8.03 -3.04 17.26
CA ALA A 84 -9.08 -4.04 17.47
C ALA A 84 -9.46 -4.75 16.17
N ALA A 85 -9.65 -3.97 15.09
CA ALA A 85 -9.94 -4.50 13.76
C ALA A 85 -8.78 -5.35 13.22
N HIS A 86 -7.50 -4.92 13.41
CA HIS A 86 -6.33 -5.68 13.00
C HIS A 86 -6.27 -7.04 13.72
N GLY A 87 -6.43 -7.06 15.04
CA GLY A 87 -6.46 -8.32 15.81
C GLY A 87 -7.54 -9.29 15.30
N ARG A 88 -8.74 -8.77 14.99
CA ARG A 88 -9.80 -9.57 14.38
C ARG A 88 -9.45 -10.06 12.97
N GLY A 89 -8.85 -9.21 12.16
CA GLY A 89 -8.41 -9.57 10.80
C GLY A 89 -7.35 -10.68 10.82
N VAL A 90 -6.38 -10.61 11.71
CA VAL A 90 -5.33 -11.63 11.90
C VAL A 90 -5.94 -12.96 12.35
N GLU A 91 -6.87 -12.94 13.30
CA GLU A 91 -7.61 -14.13 13.75
C GLU A 91 -8.37 -14.80 12.61
N LEU A 92 -9.11 -14.01 11.82
CA LEU A 92 -9.89 -14.51 10.69
C LEU A 92 -9.02 -15.02 9.53
N ALA A 93 -7.85 -14.43 9.31
CA ALA A 93 -6.90 -14.90 8.30
C ALA A 93 -6.38 -16.32 8.65
N GLY A 94 -6.12 -16.58 9.92
CA GLY A 94 -5.69 -17.90 10.39
C GLY A 94 -4.44 -18.41 9.66
N GLU A 95 -4.48 -19.65 9.22
CA GLU A 95 -3.38 -20.31 8.47
C GLU A 95 -3.14 -19.69 7.08
N HIS A 96 -4.13 -18.99 6.52
CA HIS A 96 -4.00 -18.28 5.25
C HIS A 96 -3.29 -16.94 5.35
N ARG A 97 -2.86 -16.52 6.54
CA ARG A 97 -2.12 -15.27 6.71
C ARG A 97 -0.72 -15.37 6.12
N VAL A 98 -0.43 -14.52 5.14
CA VAL A 98 0.92 -14.37 4.54
C VAL A 98 1.76 -13.40 5.35
N ASP A 99 1.21 -12.22 5.65
CA ASP A 99 1.85 -11.17 6.45
C ASP A 99 0.78 -10.26 7.03
N ASP A 100 1.14 -9.48 8.05
CA ASP A 100 0.29 -8.45 8.62
C ASP A 100 1.12 -7.29 9.17
N LEU A 101 0.48 -6.14 9.33
CA LEU A 101 1.10 -4.92 9.83
C LEU A 101 0.08 -4.08 10.60
N LEU A 102 0.53 -3.51 11.71
CA LEU A 102 -0.17 -2.43 12.41
C LEU A 102 0.82 -1.26 12.62
N LEU A 103 0.47 -0.09 12.09
CA LEU A 103 1.18 1.18 12.30
C LEU A 103 0.30 2.11 13.14
N PRO A 104 0.58 2.28 14.44
CA PRO A 104 -0.23 3.14 15.32
C PRO A 104 -0.14 4.63 15.02
N GLN A 105 0.90 5.07 14.32
CA GLN A 105 1.13 6.45 13.90
C GLN A 105 1.72 6.41 12.50
N ILE A 106 0.85 6.57 11.51
CA ILE A 106 1.27 6.55 10.11
C ILE A 106 1.92 7.88 9.71
N HIS A 107 3.01 7.82 8.91
CA HIS A 107 3.57 9.02 8.30
C HIS A 107 2.58 9.59 7.26
N PRO A 108 2.31 10.91 7.23
CA PRO A 108 1.29 11.53 6.37
C PRO A 108 1.49 11.25 4.87
N GLY A 109 2.73 11.03 4.43
CA GLY A 109 3.07 10.72 3.04
C GLY A 109 2.69 9.31 2.57
N VAL A 110 2.39 8.37 3.48
CA VAL A 110 2.13 6.97 3.11
C VAL A 110 0.84 6.85 2.30
N LEU A 111 -0.25 7.42 2.79
CA LEU A 111 -1.55 7.28 2.15
C LEU A 111 -1.61 7.93 0.76
N PRO A 112 -1.11 9.16 0.54
CA PRO A 112 -1.00 9.75 -0.79
C PRO A 112 -0.19 8.89 -1.77
N ALA A 113 0.90 8.25 -1.30
CA ALA A 113 1.75 7.41 -2.13
C ALA A 113 1.11 6.06 -2.49
N VAL A 114 0.27 5.49 -1.62
CA VAL A 114 -0.56 4.30 -1.91
C VAL A 114 -1.62 4.61 -2.98
N GLU A 115 -2.22 5.79 -2.89
CA GLU A 115 -3.30 6.25 -3.78
C GLU A 115 -2.78 6.86 -5.11
N ASP A 116 -1.45 6.84 -5.34
CA ASP A 116 -0.82 7.42 -6.55
C ASP A 116 -1.13 8.93 -6.73
N ARG A 117 -1.24 9.68 -5.62
CA ARG A 117 -1.62 11.12 -5.60
C ARG A 117 -0.43 12.07 -5.46
N VAL A 118 0.78 11.53 -5.51
CA VAL A 118 2.00 12.33 -5.39
C VAL A 118 2.58 12.55 -6.78
N GLY A 119 2.56 13.80 -7.24
CA GLY A 119 3.10 14.15 -8.56
C GLY A 119 4.62 13.96 -8.66
N ALA A 120 5.13 13.91 -9.88
CA ALA A 120 6.56 13.92 -10.14
C ALA A 120 7.19 15.22 -9.59
N GLY A 121 8.33 15.11 -8.88
CA GLY A 121 9.13 16.22 -8.38
C GLY A 121 10.52 16.23 -9.00
N GLU A 122 11.19 17.35 -8.92
CA GLU A 122 12.60 17.50 -9.29
C GLU A 122 13.46 17.32 -8.04
N ASP A 123 13.83 16.06 -7.76
CA ASP A 123 14.69 15.72 -6.61
C ASP A 123 16.02 15.14 -7.09
N ASP A 124 17.07 15.25 -6.25
CA ASP A 124 18.45 14.86 -6.58
C ASP A 124 18.62 13.34 -6.77
N ALA A 125 17.85 12.54 -6.03
CA ALA A 125 17.96 11.09 -6.11
C ALA A 125 16.59 10.40 -6.06
N LEU A 126 16.50 9.23 -6.71
CA LEU A 126 15.44 8.26 -6.56
C LEU A 126 15.95 7.06 -5.74
N GLY A 127 15.26 6.75 -4.66
CA GLY A 127 15.42 5.52 -3.90
C GLY A 127 14.31 4.54 -4.21
N THR A 128 14.66 3.25 -4.31
CA THR A 128 13.71 2.15 -4.50
C THR A 128 13.91 1.09 -3.42
N LEU A 129 12.81 0.59 -2.85
CA LEU A 129 12.79 -0.57 -1.98
C LEU A 129 11.77 -1.56 -2.51
N GLU A 130 12.18 -2.80 -2.75
CA GLU A 130 11.30 -3.92 -3.09
C GLU A 130 11.17 -4.86 -1.89
N THR A 131 9.96 -5.37 -1.68
CA THR A 131 9.65 -6.29 -0.58
C THR A 131 8.86 -7.50 -1.06
N ALA A 132 8.98 -8.62 -0.34
CA ALA A 132 8.28 -9.86 -0.64
C ALA A 132 6.77 -9.80 -0.36
N THR A 133 6.32 -8.82 0.46
CA THR A 133 4.92 -8.67 0.88
C THR A 133 4.47 -7.21 0.79
N VAL A 134 3.16 -7.00 0.66
CA VAL A 134 2.56 -5.66 0.70
C VAL A 134 2.68 -5.04 2.09
N ALA A 135 2.47 -5.82 3.14
CA ALA A 135 2.63 -5.37 4.51
C ALA A 135 4.03 -4.81 4.75
N ALA A 136 5.07 -5.51 4.26
CA ALA A 136 6.44 -5.02 4.35
C ALA A 136 6.67 -3.74 3.52
N ALA A 137 6.06 -3.59 2.33
CA ALA A 137 6.19 -2.37 1.52
C ALA A 137 5.65 -1.13 2.26
N VAL A 138 4.49 -1.26 2.89
CA VAL A 138 3.91 -0.18 3.70
C VAL A 138 4.78 0.13 4.92
N LEU A 139 5.32 -0.89 5.59
CA LEU A 139 6.22 -0.72 6.73
C LEU A 139 7.49 0.04 6.34
N VAL A 140 8.17 -0.39 5.27
CA VAL A 140 9.44 0.25 4.86
C VAL A 140 9.22 1.68 4.39
N ALA A 141 8.09 1.98 3.75
CA ALA A 141 7.73 3.34 3.36
C ALA A 141 7.57 4.25 4.58
N ASP A 142 6.82 3.82 5.60
CA ASP A 142 6.63 4.56 6.85
C ASP A 142 7.96 4.82 7.56
N ARG A 143 8.81 3.80 7.69
CA ARG A 143 10.11 3.89 8.36
C ARG A 143 11.08 4.78 7.60
N ALA A 144 11.14 4.67 6.27
CA ALA A 144 11.97 5.53 5.42
C ALA A 144 11.58 7.00 5.55
N ALA A 145 10.29 7.31 5.45
CA ALA A 145 9.80 8.68 5.54
C ALA A 145 9.94 9.31 6.94
N LYS A 146 9.94 8.50 8.01
CA LYS A 146 10.19 8.97 9.38
C LYS A 146 11.67 9.18 9.68
N ALA A 147 12.57 8.56 8.93
CA ALA A 147 14.00 8.61 9.17
C ALA A 147 14.70 9.81 8.53
N ALA A 148 14.19 10.36 7.43
CA ALA A 148 14.83 11.42 6.68
C ALA A 148 13.82 12.27 5.89
N ARG A 149 14.25 13.43 5.39
CA ARG A 149 13.42 14.34 4.58
C ARG A 149 13.32 13.85 3.14
N VAL A 150 12.47 12.85 2.93
CA VAL A 150 12.17 12.28 1.61
C VAL A 150 10.67 12.41 1.29
N THR A 151 10.36 12.45 0.01
CA THR A 151 8.99 12.36 -0.49
C THR A 151 8.72 10.94 -0.96
N LEU A 152 7.75 10.26 -0.34
CA LEU A 152 7.24 9.00 -0.87
C LEU A 152 6.48 9.29 -2.17
N ARG A 153 6.95 8.74 -3.29
CA ARG A 153 6.34 8.98 -4.61
C ARG A 153 5.26 7.96 -4.91
N ARG A 154 5.52 6.70 -4.59
CA ARG A 154 4.61 5.60 -4.89
C ARG A 154 4.84 4.43 -3.97
N ILE A 155 3.75 3.79 -3.55
CA ILE A 155 3.75 2.49 -2.86
C ILE A 155 2.85 1.56 -3.65
N ARG A 156 3.41 0.49 -4.23
CA ARG A 156 2.65 -0.48 -5.02
C ARG A 156 2.31 -1.71 -4.20
N LEU A 157 1.04 -2.09 -4.29
CA LEU A 157 0.43 -3.16 -3.50
C LEU A 157 0.36 -4.48 -4.31
N ALA A 158 1.48 -4.93 -4.88
CA ALA A 158 1.65 -6.23 -5.55
C ALA A 158 0.78 -6.51 -6.81
N GLN A 159 0.08 -5.51 -7.35
CA GLN A 159 -0.71 -5.70 -8.57
C GLN A 159 0.23 -5.96 -9.78
N GLY A 160 0.18 -7.18 -10.33
CA GLY A 160 1.00 -7.58 -11.47
C GLY A 160 2.49 -7.81 -11.17
N LEU A 161 2.89 -7.90 -9.88
CA LEU A 161 4.29 -7.93 -9.45
C LEU A 161 4.71 -9.25 -8.78
N GLY A 162 3.97 -10.34 -9.00
CA GLY A 162 4.32 -11.64 -8.42
C GLY A 162 4.31 -11.66 -6.89
N GLY A 163 3.49 -10.82 -6.25
CA GLY A 163 3.37 -10.74 -4.78
C GLY A 163 4.30 -9.74 -4.11
N LYS A 164 5.23 -9.15 -4.84
CA LYS A 164 6.14 -8.10 -4.33
C LYS A 164 5.41 -6.76 -4.17
N GLY A 165 5.74 -6.04 -3.10
CA GLY A 165 5.48 -4.61 -3.02
C GLY A 165 6.73 -3.79 -3.36
N TYR A 166 6.58 -2.54 -3.79
CA TYR A 166 7.72 -1.64 -3.88
C TYR A 166 7.37 -0.20 -3.49
N VAL A 167 8.40 0.53 -3.11
CA VAL A 167 8.33 1.94 -2.72
C VAL A 167 9.31 2.75 -3.57
N TYR A 168 8.81 3.84 -4.15
CA TYR A 168 9.64 4.91 -4.71
C TYR A 168 9.64 6.10 -3.76
N LEU A 169 10.83 6.60 -3.47
CA LEU A 169 11.03 7.82 -2.67
C LEU A 169 12.10 8.71 -3.30
N THR A 170 11.95 10.01 -3.13
CA THR A 170 12.88 11.00 -3.70
C THR A 170 13.27 12.03 -2.65
N GLY A 171 14.44 12.66 -2.85
CA GLY A 171 14.98 13.70 -1.99
C GLY A 171 16.46 13.97 -2.26
N PRO A 172 17.12 14.77 -1.41
CA PRO A 172 18.58 14.91 -1.42
C PRO A 172 19.27 13.55 -1.26
N VAL A 173 20.40 13.32 -1.93
CA VAL A 173 21.08 12.01 -1.94
C VAL A 173 21.29 11.45 -0.52
N HIS A 174 21.79 12.26 0.40
CA HIS A 174 22.06 11.83 1.79
C HIS A 174 20.77 11.45 2.57
N ASP A 175 19.66 12.16 2.31
CA ASP A 175 18.36 11.84 2.92
C ASP A 175 17.79 10.53 2.33
N VAL A 176 17.95 10.31 1.01
CA VAL A 176 17.55 9.05 0.37
C VAL A 176 18.37 7.88 0.89
N GLU A 177 19.70 8.03 1.09
CA GLU A 177 20.55 7.00 1.69
C GLU A 177 20.10 6.64 3.11
N ALA A 178 19.82 7.64 3.96
CA ALA A 178 19.33 7.43 5.32
C ALA A 178 17.94 6.75 5.35
N ALA A 179 17.03 7.19 4.48
CA ALA A 179 15.70 6.60 4.33
C ALA A 179 15.78 5.14 3.88
N LEU A 180 16.62 4.85 2.88
CA LEU A 180 16.84 3.48 2.40
C LEU A 180 17.44 2.58 3.49
N ALA A 181 18.41 3.09 4.27
CA ALA A 181 18.98 2.33 5.38
C ALA A 181 17.93 1.97 6.43
N ALA A 182 17.07 2.92 6.82
CA ALA A 182 15.98 2.69 7.77
C ALA A 182 14.92 1.71 7.21
N GLY A 183 14.52 1.86 5.94
CA GLY A 183 13.58 0.97 5.28
C GLY A 183 14.11 -0.46 5.19
N ARG A 184 15.37 -0.65 4.78
CA ARG A 184 16.03 -1.96 4.72
C ARG A 184 16.10 -2.65 6.09
N ALA A 185 16.48 -1.91 7.11
CA ALA A 185 16.50 -2.42 8.49
C ALA A 185 15.11 -2.89 8.94
N ALA A 186 14.05 -2.13 8.60
CA ALA A 186 12.68 -2.49 8.93
C ALA A 186 12.14 -3.69 8.14
N ALA A 187 12.56 -3.85 6.88
CA ALA A 187 12.16 -4.98 6.05
C ALA A 187 12.69 -6.32 6.59
N GLY A 188 13.94 -6.34 7.07
CA GLY A 188 14.62 -7.57 7.48
C GLY A 188 14.66 -8.60 6.34
N SER A 189 14.26 -9.83 6.63
CA SER A 189 14.21 -10.92 5.64
C SER A 189 13.16 -10.72 4.52
N ARG A 190 12.24 -9.76 4.66
CA ARG A 190 11.24 -9.44 3.64
C ARG A 190 11.74 -8.48 2.56
N LEU A 191 12.97 -7.94 2.69
CA LEU A 191 13.59 -7.16 1.63
C LEU A 191 13.91 -8.07 0.44
N ALA A 192 13.43 -7.70 -0.75
CA ALA A 192 13.74 -8.41 -1.98
C ALA A 192 14.92 -7.75 -2.70
N ASP A 193 14.90 -6.41 -2.83
CA ASP A 193 15.97 -5.63 -3.47
C ASP A 193 15.86 -4.14 -3.10
N TRP A 194 16.88 -3.35 -3.44
CA TRP A 194 16.90 -1.90 -3.27
C TRP A 194 17.88 -1.23 -4.22
N SER A 195 17.63 0.05 -4.52
CA SER A 195 18.56 0.86 -5.32
C SER A 195 18.50 2.32 -4.95
N ILE A 196 19.57 3.06 -5.29
CA ILE A 196 19.61 4.52 -5.31
C ILE A 196 20.14 4.98 -6.67
N VAL A 197 19.45 5.95 -7.28
CA VAL A 197 19.83 6.54 -8.56
C VAL A 197 19.97 8.05 -8.35
N PRO A 198 21.19 8.58 -8.12
CA PRO A 198 21.42 10.01 -8.09
C PRO A 198 21.16 10.63 -9.48
N ARG A 199 20.49 11.78 -9.51
CA ARG A 199 20.19 12.54 -10.74
C ARG A 199 19.54 11.68 -11.84
N LEU A 200 18.43 11.03 -11.49
CA LEU A 200 17.68 10.20 -12.45
C LEU A 200 17.46 10.94 -13.77
N HIS A 201 17.86 10.33 -14.88
CA HIS A 201 17.74 10.91 -16.21
C HIS A 201 16.29 11.31 -16.51
N ALA A 202 16.08 12.50 -17.12
CA ALA A 202 14.74 13.05 -17.34
C ALA A 202 13.80 12.11 -18.12
N GLY A 203 14.31 11.43 -19.15
CA GLY A 203 13.55 10.45 -19.91
C GLY A 203 13.11 9.22 -19.09
N ALA A 204 13.94 8.77 -18.14
CA ALA A 204 13.58 7.69 -17.21
C ALA A 204 12.57 8.19 -16.17
N ARG A 205 12.76 9.39 -15.63
CA ARG A 205 11.84 10.03 -14.68
C ARG A 205 10.42 10.11 -15.24
N ALA A 206 10.25 10.57 -16.46
CA ALA A 206 8.95 10.71 -17.12
C ALA A 206 8.19 9.38 -17.34
N GLN A 207 8.88 8.25 -17.25
CA GLN A 207 8.27 6.92 -17.43
C GLN A 207 8.07 6.18 -16.07
N ILE A 208 8.90 6.52 -15.07
CA ILE A 208 8.92 5.81 -13.77
C ILE A 208 8.06 6.54 -12.73
N LEU A 209 8.15 7.86 -12.68
CA LEU A 209 7.43 8.72 -11.74
C LEU A 209 6.27 9.46 -12.39
#